data_e3b0011a4c8fe1da32d4be4a38c49dc4
#
_entry.id   e3b0011a4c8fe1da32d4be4a38c49dc4
#
_cell.length_a   1.000
_cell.length_b   1.000
_cell.length_c   1.000
_cell.angle_alpha   90.00
_cell.angle_beta   90.00
_cell.angle_gamma   90.00
#
_symmetry.space_group_name_H-M   'P 1'
#
loop_
_entity.id
_entity.type
_entity.pdbx_description
1 polymer ?
#
loop_
_entity_poly.entity_id
_entity_poly.type
_entity_poly.pdbx_seq_one_letter_code
_entity_poly.pdbx_strand_id
1 'polypeptide(L)'
;MKALRISLAALLVAFLSIPLLAQDTNMEILKQKVRADKKLVVAANMNVTEAEGKGFWPVYDAYQKELQVINERMAKTIAAYADAYNTKSLTDAKAKPLIEEVIAIEEAEAKLRRAYLPKLSAVLPAVKVARYLQIENKIRAAVRYDLASAIPLAP
;
A
#
# COMPACT_ATOMS: atom_id res chain seq x y z
N MET A 1 -10.56 27.22 3.84
CA MET A 1 -11.12 25.96 3.34
C MET A 1 -10.45 24.84 4.11
N LYS A 2 -11.17 24.21 5.05
CA LYS A 2 -10.62 23.13 5.91
C LYS A 2 -10.56 21.85 5.07
N ALA A 3 -9.37 21.41 4.73
CA ALA A 3 -9.15 20.17 4.01
C ALA A 3 -9.68 18.99 4.83
N LEU A 4 -10.54 18.20 4.21
CA LEU A 4 -11.05 16.93 4.71
C LEU A 4 -9.84 15.97 4.93
N ARG A 5 -9.32 15.95 6.16
CA ARG A 5 -8.33 14.94 6.58
C ARG A 5 -9.08 13.63 6.81
N ILE A 6 -9.34 12.91 5.73
CA ILE A 6 -9.76 11.52 5.84
C ILE A 6 -8.52 10.76 6.29
N SER A 7 -8.52 10.32 7.54
CA SER A 7 -7.48 9.45 8.10
C SER A 7 -7.55 8.11 7.39
N LEU A 8 -6.81 7.96 6.31
CA LEU A 8 -6.60 6.67 5.61
C LEU A 8 -5.99 5.62 6.57
N ALA A 9 -5.34 6.09 7.63
CA ALA A 9 -4.72 5.32 8.68
C ALA A 9 -5.69 4.54 9.57
N ALA A 10 -6.84 5.12 9.89
CA ALA A 10 -7.83 4.44 10.75
C ALA A 10 -8.35 3.14 10.13
N LEU A 11 -8.18 2.96 8.82
CA LEU A 11 -8.63 1.79 8.09
C LEU A 11 -7.65 0.60 8.14
N LEU A 12 -6.36 0.83 8.43
CA LEU A 12 -5.36 -0.25 8.51
C LEU A 12 -5.23 -0.84 9.92
N VAL A 13 -5.53 -0.08 10.97
CA VAL A 13 -5.38 -0.49 12.38
C VAL A 13 -6.56 -1.37 12.87
N ALA A 14 -7.73 -1.31 12.22
CA ALA A 14 -8.89 -2.14 12.57
C ALA A 14 -8.69 -3.65 12.33
N PHE A 15 -7.54 -4.08 11.82
CA PHE A 15 -7.24 -5.46 11.45
C PHE A 15 -6.91 -6.41 12.61
N LEU A 16 -6.79 -5.93 13.85
CA LEU A 16 -6.20 -6.75 14.93
C LEU A 16 -7.21 -7.40 15.89
N SER A 17 -8.54 -7.32 15.64
CA SER A 17 -9.50 -7.75 16.69
C SER A 17 -10.81 -8.35 16.19
N ILE A 18 -10.85 -9.22 15.16
CA ILE A 18 -12.10 -9.85 14.70
C ILE A 18 -11.99 -11.39 14.63
N PRO A 19 -13.00 -12.17 15.10
CA PRO A 19 -12.97 -13.66 15.08
C PRO A 19 -13.07 -14.28 13.68
N LEU A 20 -12.49 -15.45 13.54
CA LEU A 20 -11.93 -16.08 12.34
C LEU A 20 -12.91 -16.51 11.22
N LEU A 21 -14.21 -16.47 11.35
CA LEU A 21 -15.16 -17.05 10.39
C LEU A 21 -16.07 -16.04 9.64
N ALA A 22 -16.02 -14.75 9.99
CA ALA A 22 -16.67 -13.67 9.24
C ALA A 22 -15.66 -12.79 8.50
N GLN A 23 -14.39 -13.15 8.54
CA GLN A 23 -13.27 -12.32 8.15
C GLN A 23 -13.09 -12.15 6.64
N ASP A 24 -13.32 -13.20 5.83
CA ASP A 24 -12.94 -13.16 4.42
C ASP A 24 -13.79 -12.17 3.60
N THR A 25 -15.12 -12.14 3.82
CA THR A 25 -16.03 -11.27 3.07
C THR A 25 -15.88 -9.79 3.48
N ASN A 26 -15.78 -9.50 4.78
CA ASN A 26 -15.60 -8.14 5.29
C ASN A 26 -14.24 -7.57 4.90
N MET A 27 -13.21 -8.42 4.87
CA MET A 27 -11.86 -8.06 4.48
C MET A 27 -11.78 -7.71 2.99
N GLU A 28 -12.44 -8.49 2.14
CA GLU A 28 -12.45 -8.23 0.69
C GLU A 28 -13.23 -6.94 0.37
N ILE A 29 -14.36 -6.70 1.02
CA ILE A 29 -15.12 -5.44 0.91
C ILE A 29 -14.27 -4.25 1.33
N LEU A 30 -13.51 -4.38 2.44
CA LEU A 30 -12.62 -3.32 2.91
C LEU A 30 -11.47 -3.06 1.94
N LYS A 31 -10.84 -4.10 1.40
CA LYS A 31 -9.80 -3.97 0.37
C LYS A 31 -10.33 -3.26 -0.89
N GLN A 32 -11.53 -3.62 -1.34
CA GLN A 32 -12.17 -2.98 -2.49
C GLN A 32 -12.46 -1.51 -2.23
N LYS A 33 -12.95 -1.16 -1.03
CA LYS A 33 -13.20 0.23 -0.64
C LYS A 33 -11.89 1.04 -0.60
N VAL A 34 -10.85 0.54 0.04
CA VAL A 34 -9.54 1.22 0.08
C VAL A 34 -8.99 1.47 -1.33
N ARG A 35 -9.14 0.51 -2.23
CA ARG A 35 -8.75 0.68 -3.64
C ARG A 35 -9.55 1.77 -4.34
N ALA A 36 -10.88 1.79 -4.14
CA ALA A 36 -11.75 2.79 -4.72
C ALA A 36 -11.42 4.19 -4.20
N ASP A 37 -11.22 4.35 -2.90
CA ASP A 37 -10.85 5.62 -2.27
C ASP A 37 -9.49 6.12 -2.78
N LYS A 38 -8.50 5.23 -2.91
CA LYS A 38 -7.19 5.56 -3.49
C LYS A 38 -7.31 6.03 -4.94
N LYS A 39 -8.10 5.34 -5.76
CA LYS A 39 -8.33 5.72 -7.16
C LYS A 39 -8.99 7.10 -7.27
N LEU A 40 -9.94 7.42 -6.39
CA LEU A 40 -10.57 8.74 -6.31
C LEU A 40 -9.55 9.83 -5.95
N VAL A 41 -8.67 9.57 -4.97
CA VAL A 41 -7.59 10.51 -4.61
C VAL A 41 -6.66 10.75 -5.79
N VAL A 42 -6.28 9.71 -6.51
CA VAL A 42 -5.43 9.83 -7.71
C VAL A 42 -6.17 10.62 -8.80
N ALA A 43 -7.43 10.28 -9.09
CA ALA A 43 -8.23 10.96 -10.10
C ALA A 43 -8.37 12.47 -9.82
N ALA A 44 -8.67 12.83 -8.57
CA ALA A 44 -8.83 14.22 -8.15
C ALA A 44 -7.55 15.06 -8.26
N ASN A 45 -6.38 14.42 -8.27
CA ASN A 45 -5.09 15.10 -8.25
C ASN A 45 -4.27 14.99 -9.54
N MET A 46 -4.66 14.10 -10.48
CA MET A 46 -3.88 13.84 -11.70
C MET A 46 -4.14 14.83 -12.83
N ASN A 47 -5.31 15.46 -12.88
CA ASN A 47 -5.72 16.34 -13.99
C ASN A 47 -5.49 15.71 -15.39
N VAL A 48 -5.83 14.42 -15.54
CA VAL A 48 -5.77 13.74 -16.85
C VAL A 48 -6.92 14.17 -17.72
N THR A 49 -6.67 14.40 -19.01
CA THR A 49 -7.72 14.60 -20.01
C THR A 49 -8.46 13.27 -20.25
N GLU A 50 -9.61 13.31 -20.90
CA GLU A 50 -10.34 12.09 -21.28
C GLU A 50 -9.49 11.16 -22.15
N ALA A 51 -8.76 11.72 -23.12
CA ALA A 51 -7.88 10.97 -24.00
C ALA A 51 -6.73 10.29 -23.24
N GLU A 52 -6.05 11.01 -22.34
CA GLU A 52 -5.00 10.46 -21.50
C GLU A 52 -5.55 9.39 -20.53
N GLY A 53 -6.75 9.60 -20.00
CA GLY A 53 -7.40 8.67 -19.08
C GLY A 53 -7.66 7.30 -19.71
N LYS A 54 -7.99 7.24 -21.00
CA LYS A 54 -8.16 5.98 -21.74
C LYS A 54 -6.90 5.10 -21.72
N GLY A 55 -5.73 5.71 -21.79
CA GLY A 55 -4.44 5.00 -21.67
C GLY A 55 -3.99 4.78 -20.23
N PHE A 56 -4.13 5.79 -19.38
CA PHE A 56 -3.61 5.80 -18.02
C PHE A 56 -4.31 4.79 -17.09
N TRP A 57 -5.64 4.77 -17.06
CA TRP A 57 -6.38 3.97 -16.08
C TRP A 57 -6.13 2.47 -16.19
N PRO A 58 -6.03 1.86 -17.38
CA PRO A 58 -5.65 0.45 -17.49
C PRO A 58 -4.25 0.16 -16.92
N VAL A 59 -3.27 1.06 -17.14
CA VAL A 59 -1.91 0.93 -16.60
C VAL A 59 -1.93 1.09 -15.09
N TYR A 60 -2.69 2.06 -14.57
CA TYR A 60 -2.91 2.26 -13.14
C TYR A 60 -3.49 1.00 -12.48
N ASP A 61 -4.58 0.46 -13.03
CA ASP A 61 -5.26 -0.71 -12.45
C ASP A 61 -4.33 -1.95 -12.43
N ALA A 62 -3.56 -2.15 -13.48
CA ALA A 62 -2.55 -3.21 -13.53
C ALA A 62 -1.44 -3.01 -12.48
N TYR A 63 -0.92 -1.78 -12.35
CA TYR A 63 0.06 -1.44 -11.31
C TYR A 63 -0.49 -1.70 -9.90
N GLN A 64 -1.71 -1.26 -9.61
CA GLN A 64 -2.32 -1.44 -8.29
C GLN A 64 -2.56 -2.92 -7.97
N LYS A 65 -2.90 -3.73 -8.96
CA LYS A 65 -3.07 -5.18 -8.78
C LYS A 65 -1.75 -5.86 -8.36
N GLU A 66 -0.64 -5.51 -9.03
CA GLU A 66 0.68 -6.06 -8.67
C GLU A 66 1.17 -5.51 -7.32
N LEU A 67 0.96 -4.22 -7.05
CA LEU A 67 1.31 -3.59 -5.78
C LEU A 67 0.56 -4.23 -4.60
N GLN A 68 -0.69 -4.66 -4.81
CA GLN A 68 -1.45 -5.33 -3.77
C GLN A 68 -0.78 -6.62 -3.30
N VAL A 69 -0.22 -7.43 -4.21
CA VAL A 69 0.48 -8.68 -3.83
C VAL A 69 1.65 -8.35 -2.89
N ILE A 70 2.37 -7.26 -3.16
CA ILE A 70 3.47 -6.80 -2.31
C ILE A 70 2.94 -6.32 -0.95
N ASN A 71 1.83 -5.58 -0.93
CA ASN A 71 1.21 -5.11 0.31
C ASN A 71 0.67 -6.27 1.16
N GLU A 72 0.17 -7.34 0.55
CA GLU A 72 -0.26 -8.55 1.27
C GLU A 72 0.92 -9.30 1.93
N ARG A 73 2.09 -9.30 1.29
CA ARG A 73 3.32 -9.80 1.93
C ARG A 73 3.68 -8.97 3.16
N MET A 74 3.65 -7.64 3.04
CA MET A 74 3.91 -6.74 4.17
C MET A 74 2.93 -6.97 5.32
N ALA A 75 1.62 -7.10 5.03
CA ALA A 75 0.62 -7.36 6.06
C ALA A 75 0.87 -8.70 6.79
N LYS A 76 1.26 -9.75 6.06
CA LYS A 76 1.62 -11.05 6.67
C LYS A 76 2.88 -10.94 7.55
N THR A 77 3.88 -10.19 7.11
CA THR A 77 5.12 -9.98 7.86
C THR A 77 4.84 -9.22 9.17
N ILE A 78 4.02 -8.16 9.10
CA ILE A 78 3.60 -7.40 10.29
C ILE A 78 2.80 -8.29 11.24
N ALA A 79 1.87 -9.11 10.73
CA ALA A 79 1.08 -10.03 11.56
C ALA A 79 1.97 -11.06 12.27
N ALA A 80 2.96 -11.62 11.58
CA ALA A 80 3.92 -12.57 12.17
C ALA A 80 4.80 -11.91 13.24
N TYR A 81 5.22 -10.66 13.01
CA TYR A 81 5.94 -9.87 14.02
C TYR A 81 5.05 -9.60 15.24
N ALA A 82 3.82 -9.15 15.03
CA ALA A 82 2.88 -8.84 16.11
C ALA A 82 2.57 -10.07 16.97
N ASP A 83 2.37 -11.24 16.35
CA ASP A 83 2.17 -12.50 17.08
C ASP A 83 3.39 -12.83 17.94
N ALA A 84 4.60 -12.83 17.38
CA ALA A 84 5.82 -13.13 18.10
C ALA A 84 6.10 -12.12 19.23
N TYR A 85 5.81 -10.84 19.02
CA TYR A 85 5.95 -9.79 20.01
C TYR A 85 4.96 -9.97 21.19
N ASN A 86 3.67 -10.13 20.89
CA ASN A 86 2.61 -10.25 21.89
C ASN A 86 2.75 -11.52 22.73
N THR A 87 3.20 -12.60 22.14
CA THR A 87 3.45 -13.90 22.84
C THR A 87 4.83 -13.95 23.50
N LYS A 88 5.61 -12.85 23.45
CA LYS A 88 6.99 -12.79 23.97
C LYS A 88 7.88 -13.92 23.44
N SER A 89 7.64 -14.34 22.22
CA SER A 89 8.37 -15.42 21.55
C SER A 89 9.27 -14.97 20.41
N LEU A 90 9.54 -13.65 20.33
CA LEU A 90 10.46 -13.08 19.33
C LEU A 90 11.88 -13.46 19.69
N THR A 91 12.49 -14.32 18.88
CA THR A 91 13.89 -14.78 18.98
C THR A 91 14.65 -14.37 17.73
N ASP A 92 15.98 -14.41 17.75
CA ASP A 92 16.82 -14.15 16.57
C ASP A 92 16.42 -15.02 15.38
N ALA A 93 16.11 -16.28 15.62
CA ALA A 93 15.64 -17.22 14.60
C ALA A 93 14.31 -16.78 13.94
N LYS A 94 13.42 -16.14 14.68
CA LYS A 94 12.17 -15.60 14.15
C LYS A 94 12.35 -14.20 13.56
N ALA A 95 13.21 -13.36 14.14
CA ALA A 95 13.45 -12.00 13.69
C ALA A 95 14.15 -11.97 12.31
N LYS A 96 15.16 -12.83 12.11
CA LYS A 96 15.95 -12.85 10.88
C LYS A 96 15.11 -12.95 9.60
N PRO A 97 14.21 -13.94 9.42
CA PRO A 97 13.41 -14.03 8.20
C PRO A 97 12.43 -12.86 8.06
N LEU A 98 11.95 -12.24 9.15
CA LEU A 98 11.11 -11.05 9.08
C LEU A 98 11.87 -9.84 8.55
N ILE A 99 13.13 -9.63 8.98
CA ILE A 99 14.01 -8.57 8.48
C ILE A 99 14.27 -8.77 6.98
N GLU A 100 14.65 -9.98 6.58
CA GLU A 100 14.93 -10.33 5.18
C GLU A 100 13.69 -10.10 4.30
N GLU A 101 12.51 -10.46 4.78
CA GLU A 101 11.25 -10.26 4.04
C GLU A 101 10.89 -8.77 3.90
N VAL A 102 11.09 -7.93 4.93
CA VAL A 102 10.85 -6.49 4.84
C VAL A 102 11.74 -5.86 3.75
N ILE A 103 13.02 -6.21 3.73
CA ILE A 103 13.97 -5.72 2.70
C ILE A 103 13.54 -6.19 1.30
N ALA A 104 13.20 -7.47 1.15
CA ALA A 104 12.74 -8.03 -0.12
C ALA A 104 11.44 -7.37 -0.62
N ILE A 105 10.54 -6.97 0.28
CA ILE A 105 9.33 -6.22 -0.05
C ILE A 105 9.68 -4.82 -0.58
N GLU A 106 10.62 -4.10 0.05
CA GLU A 106 11.07 -2.78 -0.40
C GLU A 106 11.73 -2.83 -1.79
N GLU A 107 12.54 -3.85 -2.03
CA GLU A 107 13.14 -4.11 -3.34
C GLU A 107 12.07 -4.42 -4.39
N ALA A 108 11.08 -5.26 -4.05
CA ALA A 108 9.97 -5.58 -4.94
C ALA A 108 9.14 -4.34 -5.31
N GLU A 109 8.86 -3.44 -4.36
CA GLU A 109 8.20 -2.16 -4.64
C GLU A 109 9.03 -1.28 -5.60
N ALA A 110 10.33 -1.18 -5.37
CA ALA A 110 11.22 -0.40 -6.23
C ALA A 110 11.28 -0.98 -7.64
N LYS A 111 11.39 -2.30 -7.76
CA LYS A 111 11.38 -3.04 -9.03
C LYS A 111 10.05 -2.84 -9.79
N LEU A 112 8.92 -2.93 -9.09
CA LEU A 112 7.61 -2.72 -9.68
C LEU A 112 7.48 -1.28 -10.24
N ARG A 113 7.85 -0.25 -9.48
CA ARG A 113 7.84 1.13 -9.98
C ARG A 113 8.71 1.31 -11.22
N ARG A 114 9.90 0.72 -11.23
CA ARG A 114 10.80 0.77 -12.39
C ARG A 114 10.19 0.09 -13.61
N ALA A 115 9.53 -1.05 -13.44
CA ALA A 115 8.89 -1.79 -14.52
C ALA A 115 7.69 -1.04 -15.14
N TYR A 116 7.00 -0.23 -14.34
CA TYR A 116 5.84 0.55 -14.80
C TYR A 116 6.20 1.93 -15.36
N LEU A 117 7.40 2.44 -15.11
CA LEU A 117 7.84 3.73 -15.64
C LEU A 117 7.70 3.84 -17.18
N PRO A 118 8.18 2.90 -18.00
CA PRO A 118 8.00 2.97 -19.45
C PRO A 118 6.52 2.85 -19.86
N LYS A 119 5.72 2.03 -19.18
CA LYS A 119 4.28 1.89 -19.45
C LYS A 119 3.52 3.19 -19.21
N LEU A 120 3.83 3.89 -18.11
CA LEU A 120 3.26 5.19 -17.79
C LEU A 120 3.72 6.27 -18.81
N SER A 121 5.01 6.27 -19.18
CA SER A 121 5.58 7.22 -20.13
C SER A 121 5.03 7.03 -21.56
N ALA A 122 4.51 5.86 -21.89
CA ALA A 122 3.85 5.60 -23.17
C ALA A 122 2.45 6.26 -23.27
N VAL A 123 1.80 6.56 -22.13
CA VAL A 123 0.42 7.05 -22.11
C VAL A 123 0.27 8.45 -21.49
N LEU A 124 1.31 8.98 -20.86
CA LEU A 124 1.29 10.29 -20.21
C LEU A 124 2.56 11.09 -20.53
N PRO A 125 2.46 12.44 -20.61
CA PRO A 125 3.62 13.30 -20.60
C PRO A 125 4.45 13.14 -19.31
N ALA A 126 5.78 13.32 -19.41
CA ALA A 126 6.71 13.09 -18.31
C ALA A 126 6.34 13.86 -17.02
N VAL A 127 5.83 15.08 -17.13
CA VAL A 127 5.36 15.87 -15.98
C VAL A 127 4.18 15.20 -15.27
N LYS A 128 3.25 14.58 -16.01
CA LYS A 128 2.13 13.84 -15.42
C LYS A 128 2.56 12.50 -14.85
N VAL A 129 3.55 11.83 -15.44
CA VAL A 129 4.17 10.65 -14.85
C VAL A 129 4.83 11.00 -13.51
N ALA A 130 5.61 12.09 -13.48
CA ALA A 130 6.22 12.57 -12.23
C ALA A 130 5.15 12.89 -11.16
N ARG A 131 4.07 13.58 -11.55
CA ARG A 131 2.95 13.89 -10.67
C ARG A 131 2.29 12.62 -10.09
N TYR A 132 2.05 11.61 -10.92
CA TYR A 132 1.51 10.33 -10.47
C TYR A 132 2.41 9.64 -9.45
N LEU A 133 3.71 9.55 -9.74
CA LEU A 133 4.67 8.95 -8.82
C LEU A 133 4.79 9.74 -7.50
N GLN A 134 4.64 11.07 -7.54
CA GLN A 134 4.58 11.90 -6.32
C GLN A 134 3.33 11.62 -5.50
N ILE A 135 2.16 11.45 -6.12
CA ILE A 135 0.92 11.10 -5.43
C ILE A 135 1.06 9.71 -4.77
N GLU A 136 1.52 8.70 -5.52
CA GLU A 136 1.81 7.37 -4.97
C GLU A 136 2.78 7.42 -3.79
N ASN A 137 3.84 8.23 -3.90
CA ASN A 137 4.81 8.39 -2.82
C ASN A 137 4.20 9.04 -1.57
N LYS A 138 3.34 10.06 -1.72
CA LYS A 138 2.64 10.68 -0.60
C LYS A 138 1.70 9.72 0.11
N ILE A 139 0.93 8.93 -0.64
CA ILE A 139 0.04 7.91 -0.07
C ILE A 139 0.85 6.86 0.69
N ARG A 140 1.92 6.36 0.10
CA ARG A 140 2.82 5.39 0.74
C ARG A 140 3.48 5.95 1.99
N ALA A 141 3.94 7.20 1.97
CA ALA A 141 4.57 7.84 3.12
C ALA A 141 3.58 7.97 4.30
N ALA A 142 2.32 8.33 4.03
CA ALA A 142 1.28 8.39 5.06
C ALA A 142 1.06 7.00 5.69
N VAL A 143 0.89 5.96 4.87
CA VAL A 143 0.70 4.59 5.36
C VAL A 143 1.91 4.10 6.17
N ARG A 144 3.13 4.36 5.69
CA ARG A 144 4.35 3.97 6.41
C ARG A 144 4.52 4.70 7.73
N TYR A 145 4.15 5.97 7.80
CA TYR A 145 4.17 6.74 9.04
C TYR A 145 3.23 6.13 10.09
N ASP A 146 2.01 5.79 9.69
CA ASP A 146 1.03 5.19 10.58
C ASP A 146 1.46 3.80 11.05
N LEU A 147 2.00 2.96 10.15
CA LEU A 147 2.57 1.67 10.52
C LEU A 147 3.75 1.82 11.50
N ALA A 148 4.67 2.75 11.22
CA ALA A 148 5.82 3.00 12.10
C ALA A 148 5.40 3.49 13.48
N SER A 149 4.28 4.23 13.57
CA SER A 149 3.74 4.70 14.83
C SER A 149 3.03 3.59 15.63
N ALA A 150 2.47 2.60 14.95
CA ALA A 150 1.69 1.51 15.55
C ALA A 150 2.54 0.28 15.92
N ILE A 151 3.65 0.04 15.22
CA ILE A 151 4.48 -1.15 15.41
C ILE A 151 5.52 -0.85 16.50
N PRO A 152 5.51 -1.58 17.64
CA PRO A 152 6.50 -1.38 18.69
C PRO A 152 7.89 -1.84 18.25
N LEU A 153 8.92 -1.28 18.89
CA LEU A 153 10.30 -1.74 18.69
C LEU A 153 10.48 -3.15 19.25
N ALA A 154 11.39 -3.90 18.64
CA ALA A 154 11.81 -5.19 19.17
C ALA A 154 12.42 -5.00 20.58
N PRO A 155 12.17 -5.96 21.52
CA PRO A 155 12.64 -5.87 22.90
C PRO A 155 14.16 -5.92 22.99
#